data_c0822973b8baffac44e604cda3a4603e
#
_entry.id   c0822973b8baffac44e604cda3a4603e
#
_cell.length_a   1.000
_cell.length_b   1.000
_cell.length_c   1.000
_cell.angle_alpha   90.00
_cell.angle_beta   90.00
_cell.angle_gamma   90.00
#
_symmetry.space_group_name_H-M   'P 1'
#
loop_
_entity.id
_entity.type
_entity.pdbx_description
1 polymer ?
#
loop_
_entity_poly.entity_id
_entity_poly.type
_entity_poly.pdbx_seq_one_letter_code
_entity_poly.pdbx_strand_id
1 'polypeptide(L)'
;SNIIIQLLEQGYAVRATVRSLEKIDRVKKIVRAGGIENLADLSFIETDLSSEENWDKAMEGVTYVIHPASPTPKLNFKDEREMIDPAVNGVLYVMKAACDANVKRVVLTSAYGAIFAGHENRTTPYTEEDWSNLDAKNIFPYQKSKTLSERAAWNFIEEEGNGLELATVNPVG
;
A
#
# COMPACT_ATOMS: atom_id res chain seq x y z
N SER A 1 1.46 6.82 10.72
CA SER A 1 2.11 6.93 12.05
C SER A 1 1.49 6.01 13.09
N ASN A 2 0.16 5.87 13.15
CA ASN A 2 -0.51 4.97 14.12
C ASN A 2 -0.05 3.51 13.99
N ILE A 3 0.11 3.00 12.78
CA ILE A 3 0.64 1.64 12.54
C ILE A 3 2.02 1.48 13.17
N ILE A 4 2.92 2.46 12.99
CA ILE A 4 4.27 2.42 13.59
C ILE A 4 4.19 2.36 15.11
N ILE A 5 3.33 3.20 15.72
CA ILE A 5 3.13 3.23 17.17
C ILE A 5 2.68 1.86 17.68
N GLN A 6 1.61 1.31 17.09
CA GLN A 6 1.06 0.01 17.49
C GLN A 6 2.06 -1.14 17.33
N LEU A 7 2.86 -1.14 16.26
CA LEU A 7 3.86 -2.17 16.07
C LEU A 7 4.99 -2.07 17.11
N LEU A 8 5.47 -0.86 17.41
CA LEU A 8 6.49 -0.65 18.43
C LEU A 8 5.98 -1.00 19.84
N GLU A 9 4.73 -0.68 20.17
CA GLU A 9 4.07 -1.09 21.42
C GLU A 9 3.99 -2.60 21.59
N GLN A 10 3.86 -3.33 20.48
CA GLN A 10 3.85 -4.79 20.46
C GLN A 10 5.25 -5.42 20.40
N GLY A 11 6.31 -4.61 20.42
CA GLY A 11 7.70 -5.08 20.44
C GLY A 11 8.28 -5.46 19.09
N TYR A 12 7.66 -5.06 17.98
CA TYR A 12 8.22 -5.27 16.65
C TYR A 12 9.32 -4.25 16.33
N ALA A 13 10.39 -4.70 15.68
CA ALA A 13 11.30 -3.79 14.99
C ALA A 13 10.63 -3.29 13.69
N VAL A 14 10.63 -1.98 13.48
CA VAL A 14 9.93 -1.34 12.37
C VAL A 14 10.91 -0.62 11.46
N ARG A 15 10.85 -0.91 10.16
CA ARG A 15 11.49 -0.12 9.12
C ARG A 15 10.42 0.66 8.37
N ALA A 16 10.40 1.98 8.58
CA ALA A 16 9.45 2.88 7.93
C ALA A 16 10.05 3.47 6.66
N THR A 17 9.28 3.48 5.57
CA THR A 17 9.67 4.16 4.34
C THR A 17 9.21 5.61 4.33
N VAL A 18 10.05 6.49 3.80
CA VAL A 18 9.78 7.93 3.61
C VAL A 18 10.22 8.37 2.22
N ARG A 19 9.52 9.34 1.63
CA ARG A 19 9.89 9.91 0.32
C ARG A 19 11.06 10.90 0.38
N SER A 20 11.49 11.30 1.58
CA SER A 20 12.65 12.15 1.83
C SER A 20 13.08 11.95 3.28
N LEU A 21 14.39 11.83 3.49
CA LEU A 21 14.98 11.69 4.84
C LEU A 21 14.70 12.90 5.73
N GLU A 22 14.45 14.07 5.16
CA GLU A 22 14.06 15.28 5.90
C GLU A 22 12.75 15.12 6.69
N LYS A 23 11.92 14.13 6.31
CA LYS A 23 10.66 13.85 7.01
C LYS A 23 10.81 13.00 8.26
N ILE A 24 11.99 12.42 8.49
CA ILE A 24 12.24 11.50 9.60
C ILE A 24 11.93 12.16 10.96
N ASP A 25 12.44 13.37 11.18
CA ASP A 25 12.22 14.07 12.45
C ASP A 25 10.74 14.34 12.73
N ARG A 26 9.98 14.65 11.69
CA ARG A 26 8.52 14.80 11.81
C ARG A 26 7.85 13.48 12.21
N VAL A 27 8.26 12.37 11.60
CA VAL A 27 7.69 11.04 11.93
C VAL A 27 8.07 10.68 13.38
N LYS A 28 9.34 10.86 13.78
CA LYS A 28 9.78 10.61 15.15
C LYS A 28 9.01 11.44 16.18
N LYS A 29 8.75 12.73 15.90
CA LYS A 29 7.93 13.58 16.78
C LYS A 29 6.51 13.03 16.95
N ILE A 30 5.87 12.58 15.86
CA ILE A 30 4.52 12.02 15.92
C ILE A 30 4.52 10.69 16.70
N VAL A 31 5.53 9.85 16.52
CA VAL A 31 5.64 8.56 17.22
C VAL A 31 5.84 8.81 18.73
N ARG A 32 6.70 9.77 19.12
CA ARG A 32 6.85 10.16 20.52
C ARG A 32 5.57 10.75 21.13
N ALA A 33 4.88 11.60 20.40
CA ALA A 33 3.59 12.13 20.82
C ALA A 33 2.52 11.02 21.02
N GLY A 34 2.70 9.88 20.36
CA GLY A 34 1.90 8.67 20.57
C GLY A 34 2.34 7.80 21.74
N GLY A 35 3.32 8.24 22.55
CA GLY A 35 3.74 7.53 23.78
C GLY A 35 4.98 6.65 23.63
N ILE A 36 5.61 6.58 22.46
CA ILE A 36 6.82 5.77 22.24
C ILE A 36 8.08 6.64 22.47
N GLU A 37 8.67 6.51 23.64
CA GLU A 37 9.90 7.24 23.97
C GLU A 37 11.15 6.60 23.36
N ASN A 38 11.27 5.27 23.43
CA ASN A 38 12.38 4.51 22.87
C ASN A 38 12.14 4.23 21.38
N LEU A 39 13.00 4.77 20.52
CA LEU A 39 12.96 4.59 19.07
C LEU A 39 14.11 3.70 18.56
N ALA A 40 14.74 2.88 19.40
CA ALA A 40 15.85 2.01 18.99
C ALA A 40 15.43 1.00 17.91
N ASP A 41 14.20 0.53 17.98
CA ASP A 41 13.62 -0.44 17.03
C ASP A 41 12.92 0.22 15.82
N LEU A 42 13.09 1.54 15.64
CA LEU A 42 12.56 2.29 14.50
C LEU A 42 13.67 2.75 13.57
N SER A 43 13.71 2.20 12.39
CA SER A 43 14.62 2.61 11.32
C SER A 43 13.85 3.23 10.14
N PHE A 44 14.58 3.93 9.27
CA PHE A 44 14.00 4.60 8.10
C PHE A 44 14.82 4.31 6.86
N ILE A 45 14.10 4.26 5.72
CA ILE A 45 14.72 4.20 4.41
C ILE A 45 13.94 5.10 3.44
N GLU A 46 14.67 5.74 2.52
CA GLU A 46 14.05 6.56 1.48
C GLU A 46 13.63 5.69 0.31
N THR A 47 12.34 5.75 -0.04
CA THR A 47 11.74 5.11 -1.22
C THR A 47 10.65 5.98 -1.79
N ASP A 48 10.37 5.86 -3.08
CA ASP A 48 9.25 6.51 -3.74
C ASP A 48 8.46 5.47 -4.56
N LEU A 49 7.12 5.54 -4.54
CA LEU A 49 6.25 4.67 -5.34
C LEU A 49 6.34 4.93 -6.85
N SER A 50 6.97 6.03 -7.26
CA SER A 50 7.24 6.34 -8.66
C SER A 50 8.57 5.78 -9.18
N SER A 51 9.37 5.12 -8.35
CA SER A 51 10.69 4.57 -8.67
C SER A 51 10.87 3.18 -8.05
N GLU A 52 11.61 2.31 -8.73
CA GLU A 52 12.03 1.01 -8.17
C GLU A 52 13.17 1.13 -7.15
N GLU A 53 13.79 2.31 -7.04
CA GLU A 53 14.99 2.51 -6.23
C GLU A 53 14.76 2.24 -4.75
N ASN A 54 15.73 1.55 -4.12
CA ASN A 54 15.83 1.24 -2.71
C ASN A 54 14.73 0.31 -2.13
N TRP A 55 13.81 -0.22 -2.93
CA TRP A 55 12.83 -1.18 -2.42
C TRP A 55 13.48 -2.49 -2.01
N ASP A 56 14.54 -2.93 -2.71
CA ASP A 56 15.39 -4.06 -2.35
C ASP A 56 15.96 -3.89 -0.93
N LYS A 57 16.59 -2.75 -0.67
CA LYS A 57 17.14 -2.42 0.66
C LYS A 57 16.05 -2.26 1.72
N ALA A 58 14.88 -1.74 1.32
CA ALA A 58 13.76 -1.59 2.25
C ALA A 58 13.24 -2.94 2.74
N MET A 59 13.33 -3.99 1.93
CA MET A 59 12.84 -5.33 2.24
C MET A 59 13.90 -6.24 2.87
N GLU A 60 15.17 -5.86 2.88
CA GLU A 60 16.26 -6.67 3.43
C GLU A 60 16.02 -7.06 4.90
N GLY A 61 15.88 -8.36 5.19
CA GLY A 61 15.63 -8.89 6.52
C GLY A 61 14.23 -8.62 7.09
N VAL A 62 13.30 -8.12 6.27
CA VAL A 62 11.91 -7.87 6.66
C VAL A 62 11.10 -9.16 6.60
N THR A 63 10.31 -9.44 7.65
CA THR A 63 9.44 -10.61 7.71
C THR A 63 8.04 -10.32 7.17
N TYR A 64 7.49 -9.14 7.48
CA TYR A 64 6.14 -8.72 7.09
C TYR A 64 6.16 -7.29 6.58
N VAL A 65 5.33 -7.02 5.57
CA VAL A 65 5.15 -5.68 5.01
C VAL A 65 3.73 -5.22 5.24
N ILE A 66 3.56 -4.00 5.78
CA ILE A 66 2.28 -3.29 5.78
C ILE A 66 2.41 -2.13 4.79
N HIS A 67 1.66 -2.20 3.70
CA HIS A 67 1.72 -1.23 2.61
C HIS A 67 0.46 -0.34 2.58
N PRO A 68 0.39 0.72 3.40
CA PRO A 68 -0.74 1.64 3.41
C PRO A 68 -0.58 2.78 2.39
N ALA A 69 0.59 2.90 1.79
CA ALA A 69 0.91 4.01 0.90
C ALA A 69 0.23 3.84 -0.47
N SER A 70 -0.30 4.92 -0.98
CA SER A 70 -0.78 5.04 -2.34
C SER A 70 -0.47 6.45 -2.84
N PRO A 71 -0.24 6.66 -4.14
CA PRO A 71 -0.12 8.01 -4.68
C PRO A 71 -1.34 8.85 -4.31
N THR A 72 -1.09 10.06 -3.82
CA THR A 72 -2.19 10.98 -3.48
C THR A 72 -2.84 11.48 -4.76
N PRO A 73 -4.18 11.42 -4.87
CA PRO A 73 -4.88 11.95 -6.03
C PRO A 73 -4.51 13.41 -6.28
N LYS A 74 -4.03 13.72 -7.49
CA LYS A 74 -3.92 15.10 -7.94
C LYS A 74 -5.31 15.57 -8.35
N LEU A 75 -5.72 16.77 -7.92
CA LEU A 75 -7.04 17.33 -8.27
C LEU A 75 -7.14 17.71 -9.76
N ASN A 76 -5.99 17.96 -10.41
CA ASN A 76 -5.91 18.41 -11.80
C ASN A 76 -5.00 17.46 -12.59
N PHE A 77 -5.49 16.30 -12.97
CA PHE A 77 -4.83 15.43 -13.94
C PHE A 77 -5.46 15.61 -15.32
N LYS A 78 -4.66 15.54 -16.38
CA LYS A 78 -5.10 15.61 -17.78
C LYS A 78 -5.51 14.25 -18.32
N ASP A 79 -4.91 13.19 -17.79
CA ASP A 79 -5.15 11.80 -18.14
C ASP A 79 -5.28 10.97 -16.84
N GLU A 80 -6.26 10.07 -16.79
CA GLU A 80 -6.46 9.17 -15.64
C GLU A 80 -5.23 8.27 -15.39
N ARG A 81 -4.41 8.01 -16.40
CA ARG A 81 -3.15 7.28 -16.28
C ARG A 81 -2.16 7.94 -15.33
N GLU A 82 -2.19 9.26 -15.18
CA GLU A 82 -1.33 9.97 -14.23
C GLU A 82 -1.60 9.55 -12.77
N MET A 83 -2.76 8.94 -12.51
CA MET A 83 -3.13 8.39 -11.20
C MET A 83 -3.00 6.87 -11.17
N ILE A 84 -3.39 6.19 -12.24
CA ILE A 84 -3.45 4.74 -12.33
C ILE A 84 -2.03 4.15 -12.37
N ASP A 85 -1.19 4.62 -13.29
CA ASP A 85 0.12 4.02 -13.53
C ASP A 85 1.03 4.07 -12.27
N PRO A 86 1.14 5.20 -11.54
CA PRO A 86 1.92 5.23 -10.31
C PRO A 86 1.34 4.34 -9.20
N ALA A 87 0.02 4.16 -9.16
CA ALA A 87 -0.61 3.29 -8.16
C ALA A 87 -0.31 1.81 -8.44
N VAL A 88 -0.42 1.39 -9.69
CA VAL A 88 -0.13 0.01 -10.13
C VAL A 88 1.37 -0.27 -10.00
N ASN A 89 2.21 0.57 -10.58
CA ASN A 89 3.67 0.36 -10.56
C ASN A 89 4.22 0.37 -9.13
N GLY A 90 3.75 1.30 -8.29
CA GLY A 90 4.20 1.39 -6.89
C GLY A 90 3.87 0.14 -6.08
N VAL A 91 2.71 -0.48 -6.30
CA VAL A 91 2.37 -1.76 -5.68
C VAL A 91 3.28 -2.87 -6.22
N LEU A 92 3.51 -2.95 -7.53
CA LEU A 92 4.36 -3.97 -8.13
C LEU A 92 5.82 -3.87 -7.67
N TYR A 93 6.37 -2.67 -7.49
CA TYR A 93 7.71 -2.50 -6.92
C TYR A 93 7.82 -3.09 -5.52
N VAL A 94 6.82 -2.85 -4.68
CA VAL A 94 6.75 -3.42 -3.33
C VAL A 94 6.61 -4.93 -3.36
N MET A 95 5.71 -5.48 -4.20
CA MET A 95 5.46 -6.92 -4.29
C MET A 95 6.70 -7.66 -4.78
N LYS A 96 7.35 -7.17 -5.83
CA LYS A 96 8.58 -7.74 -6.37
C LYS A 96 9.69 -7.76 -5.35
N ALA A 97 9.98 -6.61 -4.73
CA ALA A 97 11.04 -6.52 -3.73
C ALA A 97 10.75 -7.41 -2.49
N ALA A 98 9.49 -7.51 -2.07
CA ALA A 98 9.06 -8.39 -0.98
C ALA A 98 9.26 -9.87 -1.34
N CYS A 99 8.93 -10.27 -2.57
CA CYS A 99 9.14 -11.62 -3.07
C CYS A 99 10.63 -11.97 -3.12
N ASP A 100 11.45 -11.11 -3.73
CA ASP A 100 12.90 -11.29 -3.86
C ASP A 100 13.60 -11.39 -2.49
N ALA A 101 13.09 -10.67 -1.47
CA ALA A 101 13.59 -10.69 -0.10
C ALA A 101 13.03 -11.84 0.77
N ASN A 102 12.21 -12.74 0.22
CA ASN A 102 11.53 -13.81 0.95
C ASN A 102 10.67 -13.30 2.13
N VAL A 103 10.02 -12.16 1.97
CA VAL A 103 9.00 -11.67 2.91
C VAL A 103 7.88 -12.71 3.00
N LYS A 104 7.34 -12.94 4.21
CA LYS A 104 6.28 -13.94 4.40
C LYS A 104 4.93 -13.43 3.91
N ARG A 105 4.59 -12.18 4.23
CA ARG A 105 3.29 -11.61 3.87
C ARG A 105 3.36 -10.10 3.66
N VAL A 106 2.65 -9.66 2.63
CA VAL A 106 2.31 -8.24 2.41
C VAL A 106 0.84 -8.01 2.80
N VAL A 107 0.58 -6.97 3.60
CA VAL A 107 -0.77 -6.46 3.86
C VAL A 107 -0.93 -5.17 3.08
N LEU A 108 -1.73 -5.21 2.03
CA LEU A 108 -2.00 -4.07 1.14
C LEU A 108 -3.26 -3.32 1.59
N THR A 109 -3.13 -2.04 1.84
CA THR A 109 -4.30 -1.17 2.04
C THR A 109 -4.84 -0.72 0.69
N SER A 110 -5.91 -1.36 0.26
CA SER A 110 -6.69 -0.99 -0.91
C SER A 110 -7.75 0.06 -0.54
N ALA A 111 -8.95 -0.07 -1.02
CA ALA A 111 -10.08 0.79 -0.68
C ALA A 111 -11.40 0.09 -1.01
N TYR A 112 -12.47 0.45 -0.33
CA TYR A 112 -13.84 0.02 -0.68
C TYR A 112 -14.18 0.36 -2.15
N GLY A 113 -13.60 1.44 -2.68
CA GLY A 113 -13.71 1.81 -4.09
C GLY A 113 -13.18 0.78 -5.09
N ALA A 114 -12.42 -0.22 -4.67
CA ALA A 114 -12.01 -1.33 -5.52
C ALA A 114 -13.10 -2.41 -5.65
N ILE A 115 -14.10 -2.39 -4.78
CA ILE A 115 -15.13 -3.42 -4.64
C ILE A 115 -16.47 -2.99 -5.25
N PHE A 116 -16.96 -1.80 -4.92
CA PHE A 116 -18.36 -1.42 -5.13
C PHE A 116 -18.64 -0.55 -6.36
N ALA A 117 -17.62 0.13 -6.90
CA ALA A 117 -17.84 1.20 -7.88
C ALA A 117 -18.32 0.66 -9.24
N GLY A 118 -19.17 1.44 -9.91
CA GLY A 118 -19.64 1.15 -11.28
C GLY A 118 -20.70 0.05 -11.37
N HIS A 119 -21.22 -0.45 -10.25
CA HIS A 119 -22.35 -1.38 -10.25
C HIS A 119 -23.68 -0.64 -10.18
N GLU A 120 -24.73 -1.31 -10.63
CA GLU A 120 -26.10 -0.89 -10.35
C GLU A 120 -26.46 -1.13 -8.88
N ASN A 121 -27.48 -0.45 -8.38
CA ASN A 121 -27.96 -0.63 -7.01
C ASN A 121 -28.39 -2.09 -6.78
N ARG A 122 -27.82 -2.72 -5.76
CA ARG A 122 -28.18 -4.07 -5.32
C ARG A 122 -28.50 -4.08 -3.83
N THR A 123 -29.31 -5.04 -3.40
CA THR A 123 -29.70 -5.22 -1.99
C THR A 123 -28.74 -6.09 -1.20
N THR A 124 -27.94 -6.92 -1.90
CA THR A 124 -26.92 -7.76 -1.27
C THR A 124 -25.67 -6.95 -0.95
N PRO A 125 -25.07 -7.12 0.23
CA PRO A 125 -23.80 -6.47 0.57
C PRO A 125 -22.70 -6.81 -0.44
N TYR A 126 -21.75 -5.91 -0.61
CA TYR A 126 -20.49 -6.16 -1.30
C TYR A 126 -19.51 -6.87 -0.36
N THR A 127 -18.70 -7.76 -0.91
CA THR A 127 -17.66 -8.50 -0.22
C THR A 127 -16.31 -8.33 -0.91
N GLU A 128 -15.25 -8.88 -0.36
CA GLU A 128 -13.90 -8.86 -0.94
C GLU A 128 -13.81 -9.69 -2.24
N GLU A 129 -14.80 -10.50 -2.55
CA GLU A 129 -14.90 -11.25 -3.81
C GLU A 129 -15.42 -10.40 -4.96
N ASP A 130 -16.05 -9.27 -4.64
CA ASP A 130 -16.56 -8.34 -5.64
C ASP A 130 -15.43 -7.43 -6.17
N TRP A 131 -15.55 -7.06 -7.45
CA TRP A 131 -14.69 -6.07 -8.07
C TRP A 131 -15.50 -4.95 -8.70
N SER A 132 -15.02 -3.72 -8.57
CA SER A 132 -15.62 -2.59 -9.26
C SER A 132 -15.67 -2.79 -10.78
N ASN A 133 -16.78 -2.36 -11.39
CA ASN A 133 -16.96 -2.41 -12.84
C ASN A 133 -16.20 -1.26 -13.52
N LEU A 134 -15.04 -1.57 -14.09
CA LEU A 134 -14.17 -0.59 -14.73
C LEU A 134 -14.73 0.01 -16.03
N ASP A 135 -15.70 -0.67 -16.65
CA ASP A 135 -16.32 -0.24 -17.92
C ASP A 135 -17.48 0.74 -17.69
N ALA A 136 -17.87 0.95 -16.43
CA ALA A 136 -18.95 1.86 -16.10
C ALA A 136 -18.56 3.33 -16.37
N LYS A 137 -19.50 4.09 -16.99
CA LYS A 137 -19.27 5.50 -17.37
C LYS A 137 -19.05 6.44 -16.18
N ASN A 138 -19.50 6.06 -15.00
CA ASN A 138 -19.50 6.88 -13.78
C ASN A 138 -18.42 6.47 -12.75
N ILE A 139 -17.45 5.65 -13.14
CA ILE A 139 -16.36 5.27 -12.26
C ILE A 139 -15.28 6.37 -12.25
N PHE A 140 -14.85 6.76 -11.05
CA PHE A 140 -13.82 7.79 -10.89
C PHE A 140 -12.40 7.21 -11.06
N PRO A 141 -11.44 8.00 -11.56
CA PRO A 141 -10.05 7.55 -11.73
C PRO A 141 -9.40 6.99 -10.46
N TYR A 142 -9.75 7.53 -9.29
CA TYR A 142 -9.29 6.98 -8.01
C TYR A 142 -9.77 5.54 -7.79
N GLN A 143 -11.05 5.25 -8.04
CA GLN A 143 -11.60 3.90 -7.92
C GLN A 143 -10.94 2.95 -8.91
N LYS A 144 -10.75 3.38 -10.16
CA LYS A 144 -9.98 2.62 -11.16
C LYS A 144 -8.56 2.32 -10.69
N SER A 145 -7.86 3.32 -10.15
CA SER A 145 -6.49 3.16 -9.67
C SER A 145 -6.40 2.13 -8.52
N LYS A 146 -7.35 2.14 -7.60
CA LYS A 146 -7.43 1.18 -6.50
C LYS A 146 -7.76 -0.23 -6.97
N THR A 147 -8.74 -0.36 -7.86
CA THR A 147 -9.12 -1.65 -8.45
C THR A 147 -7.94 -2.27 -9.21
N LEU A 148 -7.30 -1.48 -10.08
CA LEU A 148 -6.21 -1.97 -10.91
C LEU A 148 -4.95 -2.29 -10.11
N SER A 149 -4.61 -1.48 -9.10
CA SER A 149 -3.45 -1.76 -8.24
C SER A 149 -3.66 -3.00 -7.37
N GLU A 150 -4.86 -3.22 -6.86
CA GLU A 150 -5.17 -4.43 -6.08
C GLU A 150 -5.16 -5.68 -6.98
N ARG A 151 -5.79 -5.62 -8.16
CA ARG A 151 -5.73 -6.73 -9.14
C ARG A 151 -4.30 -7.03 -9.55
N ALA A 152 -3.47 -6.01 -9.77
CA ALA A 152 -2.06 -6.22 -10.11
C ALA A 152 -1.29 -6.94 -9.00
N ALA A 153 -1.59 -6.66 -7.73
CA ALA A 153 -0.99 -7.38 -6.61
C ALA A 153 -1.42 -8.85 -6.57
N TRP A 154 -2.70 -9.14 -6.77
CA TRP A 154 -3.20 -10.52 -6.82
C TRP A 154 -2.65 -11.30 -8.02
N ASN A 155 -2.62 -10.71 -9.22
CA ASN A 155 -2.02 -11.32 -10.41
C ASN A 155 -0.53 -11.63 -10.17
N PHE A 156 0.21 -10.71 -9.53
CA PHE A 156 1.61 -10.97 -9.17
C PHE A 156 1.75 -12.20 -8.27
N ILE A 157 0.88 -12.36 -7.28
CA ILE A 157 0.89 -13.54 -6.40
C ILE A 157 0.66 -14.83 -7.19
N GLU A 158 -0.30 -14.82 -8.11
CA GLU A 158 -0.63 -16.00 -8.92
C GLU A 158 0.50 -16.39 -9.89
N GLU A 159 1.15 -15.41 -10.49
CA GLU A 159 2.15 -15.64 -11.55
C GLU A 159 3.57 -15.77 -11.02
N GLU A 160 3.94 -14.96 -10.02
CA GLU A 160 5.33 -14.77 -9.59
C GLU A 160 5.54 -14.87 -8.07
N GLY A 161 4.50 -15.08 -7.27
CA GLY A 161 4.52 -14.90 -5.83
C GLY A 161 5.45 -15.81 -5.04
N ASN A 162 5.88 -16.97 -5.57
CA ASN A 162 6.87 -17.89 -4.97
C ASN A 162 6.70 -18.13 -3.46
N GLY A 163 5.45 -18.21 -2.97
CA GLY A 163 5.14 -18.41 -1.56
C GLY A 163 4.95 -17.12 -0.74
N LEU A 164 5.09 -15.94 -1.35
CA LEU A 164 4.68 -14.68 -0.73
C LEU A 164 3.16 -14.68 -0.52
N GLU A 165 2.71 -14.39 0.71
CA GLU A 165 1.30 -14.26 1.01
C GLU A 165 0.84 -12.79 0.82
N LEU A 166 -0.37 -12.61 0.32
CA LEU A 166 -1.02 -11.31 0.24
C LEU A 166 -2.31 -11.30 1.07
N ALA A 167 -2.54 -10.21 1.79
CA ALA A 167 -3.84 -9.88 2.36
C ALA A 167 -4.18 -8.44 1.98
N THR A 168 -5.43 -8.18 1.63
CA THR A 168 -5.91 -6.82 1.32
C THR A 168 -6.86 -6.32 2.40
N VAL A 169 -6.85 -5.01 2.62
CA VAL A 169 -7.80 -4.32 3.50
C VAL A 169 -8.45 -3.22 2.69
N ASN A 170 -9.79 -3.22 2.63
CA ASN A 170 -10.59 -2.32 1.80
C ASN A 170 -11.38 -1.33 2.70
N PRO A 171 -10.73 -0.31 3.29
CA PRO A 171 -11.40 0.60 4.20
C PRO A 171 -12.52 1.37 3.50
N VAL A 172 -13.60 1.61 4.25
CA VAL A 172 -14.65 2.56 3.92
C VAL A 172 -14.31 3.88 4.59
N GLY A 173 -14.26 4.98 3.82
CA GLY A 173 -13.96 6.33 4.29
C GLY A 173 -15.06 7.31 3.93
#